data_8466d8dd5ad1a99e2da378597d6cd0c0
#
_entry.id   8466d8dd5ad1a99e2da378597d6cd0c0
#
_cell.length_a   1.000
_cell.length_b   1.000
_cell.length_c   1.000
_cell.angle_alpha   90.00
_cell.angle_beta   90.00
_cell.angle_gamma   90.00
#
_symmetry.space_group_name_H-M   'P 1'
#
loop_
_entity.id
_entity.type
_entity.pdbx_description
1 polymer ?
#
loop_
_entity_poly.entity_id
_entity_poly.type
_entity_poly.pdbx_seq_one_letter_code
_entity_poly.pdbx_strand_id
1 'polypeptide(L)'
;MKVVKKILMSLFLIIFIPLIIINICIITKAIKYPSKIPDFMGYKPMIVMSNSMESAIDVGDVVIVKEVDTSTLKRGDIVAYRIDDVCITHRIAKVNSDGTYITKGDNNNALDDEVINKSQIEGIYVTKIKGLGHLLLFLKEPLGLAVVLMGILLVGVTSYLIIDKSRRKVV
;
A
#
# COMPACT_ATOMS: atom_id res chain seq x y z
N MET A 1 -1.74 37.48 3.50
CA MET A 1 -0.76 36.52 4.02
C MET A 1 -1.26 35.66 5.21
N LYS A 2 -1.82 36.23 6.31
CA LYS A 2 -2.29 35.46 7.48
C LYS A 2 -3.40 34.44 7.16
N VAL A 3 -4.35 34.78 6.30
CA VAL A 3 -5.47 33.89 5.89
C VAL A 3 -4.96 32.70 5.07
N VAL A 4 -4.12 32.95 4.07
CA VAL A 4 -3.55 31.87 3.22
C VAL A 4 -2.73 30.89 4.07
N LYS A 5 -1.93 31.39 5.04
CA LYS A 5 -1.17 30.52 5.97
C LYS A 5 -2.10 29.65 6.82
N LYS A 6 -3.22 30.21 7.31
CA LYS A 6 -4.22 29.42 8.07
C LYS A 6 -4.87 28.33 7.20
N ILE A 7 -5.25 28.66 5.96
CA ILE A 7 -5.84 27.70 5.03
C ILE A 7 -4.85 26.56 4.74
N LEU A 8 -3.59 26.87 4.41
CA LEU A 8 -2.56 25.88 4.15
C LEU A 8 -2.29 24.98 5.37
N MET A 9 -2.24 25.58 6.57
CA MET A 9 -2.08 24.83 7.81
C MET A 9 -3.27 23.92 8.08
N SER A 10 -4.51 24.39 7.87
CA SER A 10 -5.71 23.56 8.03
C SER A 10 -5.74 22.40 7.05
N LEU A 11 -5.42 22.63 5.77
CA LEU A 11 -5.29 21.59 4.77
C LEU A 11 -4.22 20.56 5.12
N PHE A 12 -3.06 21.02 5.60
CA PHE A 12 -2.01 20.16 6.10
C PHE A 12 -2.51 19.25 7.23
N LEU A 13 -3.14 19.83 8.27
CA LEU A 13 -3.66 19.06 9.41
C LEU A 13 -4.74 18.06 8.99
N ILE A 14 -5.67 18.45 8.10
CA ILE A 14 -6.74 17.57 7.60
C ILE A 14 -6.18 16.34 6.86
N ILE A 15 -5.05 16.47 6.17
CA ILE A 15 -4.42 15.36 5.45
C ILE A 15 -3.52 14.54 6.37
N PHE A 16 -2.67 15.19 7.17
CA PHE A 16 -1.63 14.48 7.93
C PHE A 16 -2.15 13.81 9.19
N ILE A 17 -3.16 14.38 9.89
CA ILE A 17 -3.71 13.74 11.09
C ILE A 17 -4.31 12.36 10.78
N PRO A 18 -5.20 12.18 9.76
CA PRO A 18 -5.69 10.86 9.40
C PRO A 18 -4.58 9.89 8.98
N LEU A 19 -3.59 10.35 8.22
CA LEU A 19 -2.45 9.52 7.84
C LEU A 19 -1.66 9.01 9.05
N ILE A 20 -1.42 9.86 10.05
CA ILE A 20 -0.76 9.46 11.30
C ILE A 20 -1.60 8.42 12.05
N ILE A 21 -2.92 8.63 12.16
CA ILE A 21 -3.83 7.69 12.82
C ILE A 21 -3.80 6.32 12.11
N ILE A 22 -3.90 6.31 10.79
CA ILE A 22 -3.83 5.08 9.98
C ILE A 22 -2.50 4.36 10.23
N ASN A 23 -1.37 5.09 10.21
CA ASN A 23 -0.04 4.51 10.47
C ASN A 23 0.06 3.92 11.87
N ILE A 24 -0.43 4.63 12.90
CA ILE A 24 -0.43 4.12 14.28
C ILE A 24 -1.26 2.83 14.37
N CYS A 25 -2.45 2.78 13.74
CA CYS A 25 -3.28 1.58 13.70
C CYS A 25 -2.57 0.40 13.02
N ILE A 26 -1.91 0.64 11.88
CA ILE A 26 -1.15 -0.39 11.14
C ILE A 26 0.02 -0.90 11.99
N ILE A 27 0.81 -0.01 12.59
CA ILE A 27 1.97 -0.37 13.42
C ILE A 27 1.52 -1.16 14.65
N THR A 28 0.48 -0.72 15.35
CA THR A 28 -0.02 -1.43 16.54
C THR A 28 -0.53 -2.82 16.21
N LYS A 29 -1.21 -3.01 15.06
CA LYS A 29 -1.62 -4.33 14.57
C LYS A 29 -0.44 -5.21 14.19
N ALA A 30 0.57 -4.65 13.51
CA ALA A 30 1.79 -5.38 13.13
C ALA A 30 2.54 -5.91 14.37
N ILE A 31 2.62 -5.11 15.44
CA ILE A 31 3.26 -5.52 16.69
C ILE A 31 2.42 -6.59 17.41
N LYS A 32 1.10 -6.41 17.47
CA LYS A 32 0.21 -7.31 18.20
C LYS A 32 0.00 -8.66 17.50
N TYR A 33 0.02 -8.67 16.17
CA TYR A 33 -0.23 -9.85 15.34
C TYR A 33 0.84 -10.00 14.26
N PRO A 34 2.10 -10.37 14.62
CA PRO A 34 3.23 -10.37 13.68
C PRO A 34 3.08 -11.36 12.52
N SER A 35 2.25 -12.40 12.69
CA SER A 35 1.94 -13.38 11.63
C SER A 35 0.86 -12.94 10.65
N LYS A 36 0.18 -11.80 10.89
CA LYS A 36 -0.87 -11.30 10.00
C LYS A 36 -0.40 -10.08 9.22
N ILE A 37 -0.90 -9.94 7.99
CA ILE A 37 -0.70 -8.71 7.23
C ILE A 37 -1.49 -7.59 7.92
N PRO A 38 -0.85 -6.49 8.34
CA PRO A 38 -1.54 -5.40 9.00
C PRO A 38 -2.59 -4.78 8.06
N ASP A 39 -3.76 -4.49 8.62
CA ASP A 39 -4.87 -3.88 7.89
C ASP A 39 -5.37 -2.61 8.57
N PHE A 40 -6.06 -1.77 7.81
CA PHE A 40 -6.87 -0.68 8.32
C PHE A 40 -8.32 -0.89 7.87
N MET A 41 -9.23 -1.15 8.82
CA MET A 41 -10.65 -1.44 8.57
C MET A 41 -10.87 -2.59 7.56
N GLY A 42 -10.02 -3.64 7.62
CA GLY A 42 -10.06 -4.80 6.72
C GLY A 42 -9.38 -4.57 5.35
N TYR A 43 -8.84 -3.37 5.08
CA TYR A 43 -8.08 -3.08 3.86
C TYR A 43 -6.59 -3.28 4.08
N LYS A 44 -5.95 -4.07 3.24
CA LYS A 44 -4.53 -4.44 3.30
C LYS A 44 -3.82 -3.92 2.04
N PRO A 45 -2.92 -2.92 2.15
CA PRO A 45 -2.08 -2.51 1.03
C PRO A 45 -0.90 -3.47 0.87
N MET A 46 -0.59 -3.88 -0.37
CA MET A 46 0.52 -4.77 -0.70
C MET A 46 1.26 -4.26 -1.94
N ILE A 47 2.60 -4.33 -1.93
CA ILE A 47 3.41 -3.96 -3.10
C ILE A 47 3.57 -5.19 -3.99
N VAL A 48 3.29 -5.03 -5.28
CA VAL A 48 3.45 -6.07 -6.29
C VAL A 48 4.92 -6.21 -6.68
N MET A 49 5.47 -7.41 -6.53
CA MET A 49 6.88 -7.69 -6.75
C MET A 49 7.16 -8.59 -7.96
N SER A 50 6.11 -9.17 -8.57
CA SER A 50 6.23 -10.07 -9.73
C SER A 50 5.28 -9.66 -10.85
N ASN A 51 5.56 -10.12 -12.07
CA ASN A 51 4.76 -9.85 -13.26
C ASN A 51 3.69 -10.92 -13.56
N SER A 52 3.39 -11.81 -12.62
CA SER A 52 2.41 -12.88 -12.81
C SER A 52 0.99 -12.41 -13.15
N MET A 53 0.66 -11.17 -12.78
CA MET A 53 -0.62 -10.52 -13.05
C MET A 53 -0.52 -9.36 -14.05
N GLU A 54 0.58 -9.32 -14.83
CA GLU A 54 0.85 -8.23 -15.78
C GLU A 54 -0.34 -8.01 -16.73
N SER A 55 -0.55 -6.75 -17.11
CA SER A 55 -1.73 -6.15 -17.74
C SER A 55 -2.90 -5.86 -16.79
N ALA A 56 -3.22 -6.71 -15.85
CA ALA A 56 -4.20 -6.39 -14.81
C ALA A 56 -3.55 -5.64 -13.63
N ILE A 57 -2.38 -6.13 -13.18
CA ILE A 57 -1.62 -5.59 -12.06
C ILE A 57 -0.14 -5.69 -12.41
N ASP A 58 0.57 -4.56 -12.40
CA ASP A 58 1.95 -4.49 -12.84
C ASP A 58 2.92 -4.46 -11.65
N VAL A 59 4.17 -4.87 -11.87
CA VAL A 59 5.24 -4.75 -10.87
C VAL A 59 5.38 -3.29 -10.43
N GLY A 60 5.50 -3.08 -9.12
CA GLY A 60 5.60 -1.74 -8.54
C GLY A 60 4.25 -1.05 -8.31
N ASP A 61 3.13 -1.69 -8.63
CA ASP A 61 1.82 -1.22 -8.17
C ASP A 61 1.65 -1.49 -6.67
N VAL A 62 0.81 -0.70 -6.00
CA VAL A 62 0.27 -1.04 -4.69
C VAL A 62 -1.15 -1.52 -4.89
N VAL A 63 -1.40 -2.80 -4.62
CA VAL A 63 -2.75 -3.36 -4.61
C VAL A 63 -3.40 -3.18 -3.24
N ILE A 64 -4.68 -2.88 -3.25
CA ILE A 64 -5.50 -2.83 -2.03
C ILE A 64 -6.42 -4.05 -2.08
N VAL A 65 -6.27 -4.94 -1.11
CA VAL A 65 -7.19 -6.06 -0.92
C VAL A 65 -8.06 -5.83 0.30
N LYS A 66 -9.27 -6.37 0.28
CA LYS A 66 -10.24 -6.27 1.36
C LYS A 66 -10.55 -7.65 1.89
N GLU A 67 -10.51 -7.80 3.19
CA GLU A 67 -10.99 -9.01 3.86
C GLU A 67 -12.46 -9.26 3.52
N VAL A 68 -12.82 -10.50 3.21
CA VAL A 68 -14.13 -10.89 2.72
C VAL A 68 -14.51 -12.26 3.27
N ASP A 69 -15.81 -12.52 3.34
CA ASP A 69 -16.27 -13.90 3.53
C ASP A 69 -15.88 -14.75 2.32
N THR A 70 -14.97 -15.69 2.56
CA THR A 70 -14.41 -16.55 1.51
C THR A 70 -15.48 -17.40 0.81
N SER A 71 -16.62 -17.66 1.45
CA SER A 71 -17.74 -18.38 0.82
C SER A 71 -18.38 -17.64 -0.36
N THR A 72 -18.17 -16.34 -0.45
CA THR A 72 -18.70 -15.49 -1.54
C THR A 72 -17.81 -15.42 -2.76
N LEU A 73 -16.56 -15.92 -2.65
CA LEU A 73 -15.59 -15.90 -3.72
C LEU A 73 -15.99 -16.84 -4.86
N LYS A 74 -15.75 -16.36 -6.08
CA LYS A 74 -16.12 -17.07 -7.31
C LYS A 74 -15.01 -17.04 -8.33
N ARG A 75 -15.12 -17.89 -9.34
CA ARG A 75 -14.25 -17.87 -10.52
C ARG A 75 -14.19 -16.47 -11.13
N GLY A 76 -12.98 -16.01 -11.41
CA GLY A 76 -12.70 -14.69 -11.98
C GLY A 76 -12.32 -13.63 -10.96
N ASP A 77 -12.61 -13.82 -9.67
CA ASP A 77 -12.16 -12.91 -8.63
C ASP A 77 -10.63 -12.94 -8.50
N ILE A 78 -10.02 -11.78 -8.31
CA ILE A 78 -8.59 -11.67 -7.99
C ILE A 78 -8.50 -11.67 -6.47
N VAL A 79 -7.71 -12.59 -5.90
CA VAL A 79 -7.52 -12.75 -4.46
C VAL A 79 -6.04 -12.68 -4.11
N ALA A 80 -5.78 -12.12 -2.92
CA ALA A 80 -4.49 -12.29 -2.28
C ALA A 80 -4.59 -13.44 -1.27
N TYR A 81 -3.61 -14.31 -1.27
CA TYR A 81 -3.51 -15.45 -0.39
C TYR A 81 -2.08 -15.69 0.03
N ARG A 82 -1.88 -16.45 1.10
CA ARG A 82 -0.56 -16.72 1.67
C ARG A 82 -0.22 -18.20 1.55
N ILE A 83 0.98 -18.46 1.07
CA ILE A 83 1.65 -19.76 1.14
C ILE A 83 2.94 -19.51 1.91
N ASP A 84 3.09 -20.17 3.05
CA ASP A 84 4.17 -19.92 4.00
C ASP A 84 4.28 -18.42 4.35
N ASP A 85 5.43 -17.80 4.06
CA ASP A 85 5.67 -16.38 4.30
C ASP A 85 5.47 -15.50 3.05
N VAL A 86 5.04 -16.11 1.92
CA VAL A 86 4.84 -15.39 0.66
C VAL A 86 3.37 -15.06 0.45
N CYS A 87 3.08 -13.79 0.17
CA CYS A 87 1.75 -13.36 -0.24
C CYS A 87 1.69 -13.28 -1.77
N ILE A 88 0.74 -13.99 -2.36
CA ILE A 88 0.53 -14.12 -3.80
C ILE A 88 -0.81 -13.48 -4.15
N THR A 89 -0.87 -12.80 -5.29
CA THR A 89 -2.11 -12.21 -5.81
C THR A 89 -2.38 -12.80 -7.17
N HIS A 90 -3.37 -13.70 -7.27
CA HIS A 90 -3.75 -14.36 -8.54
C HIS A 90 -5.27 -14.37 -8.70
N ARG A 91 -5.72 -14.80 -9.88
CA ARG A 91 -7.15 -14.93 -10.21
C ARG A 91 -7.64 -16.34 -9.91
N ILE A 92 -8.82 -16.46 -9.30
CA ILE A 92 -9.50 -17.75 -9.10
C ILE A 92 -9.88 -18.31 -10.48
N ALA A 93 -9.24 -19.39 -10.87
CA ALA A 93 -9.53 -20.14 -12.10
C ALA A 93 -10.66 -21.14 -11.88
N LYS A 94 -10.74 -21.73 -10.67
CA LYS A 94 -11.77 -22.74 -10.31
C LYS A 94 -12.04 -22.69 -8.80
N VAL A 95 -13.31 -22.88 -8.44
CA VAL A 95 -13.76 -23.16 -7.08
C VAL A 95 -14.13 -24.63 -7.03
N ASN A 96 -13.53 -25.40 -6.12
CA ASN A 96 -13.80 -26.82 -5.95
C ASN A 96 -15.03 -27.04 -5.07
N SER A 97 -15.63 -28.24 -5.17
CA SER A 97 -16.82 -28.61 -4.39
C SER A 97 -16.57 -28.69 -2.88
N ASP A 98 -15.33 -28.89 -2.46
CA ASP A 98 -14.89 -28.86 -1.05
C ASP A 98 -14.64 -27.45 -0.53
N GLY A 99 -14.82 -26.42 -1.35
CA GLY A 99 -14.63 -25.01 -1.02
C GLY A 99 -13.20 -24.53 -1.06
N THR A 100 -12.30 -25.29 -1.69
CA THR A 100 -10.93 -24.86 -1.99
C THR A 100 -10.86 -24.16 -3.35
N TYR A 101 -9.73 -23.49 -3.65
CA TYR A 101 -9.57 -22.69 -4.85
C TYR A 101 -8.33 -23.13 -5.63
N ILE A 102 -8.46 -23.15 -6.96
CA ILE A 102 -7.32 -23.20 -7.89
C ILE A 102 -7.17 -21.82 -8.49
N THR A 103 -5.98 -21.27 -8.45
CA THR A 103 -5.66 -19.93 -8.94
C THR A 103 -4.76 -19.97 -10.15
N LYS A 104 -4.61 -18.82 -10.80
CA LYS A 104 -3.72 -18.61 -11.93
C LYS A 104 -3.34 -17.16 -12.03
N GLY A 105 -2.08 -16.84 -12.21
CA GLY A 105 -1.63 -15.52 -12.65
C GLY A 105 -2.11 -15.20 -14.05
N ASP A 106 -2.59 -14.00 -14.29
CA ASP A 106 -3.12 -13.61 -15.61
C ASP A 106 -2.05 -13.72 -16.72
N ASN A 107 -0.79 -13.50 -16.37
CA ASN A 107 0.37 -13.62 -17.28
C ASN A 107 1.03 -15.02 -17.26
N ASN A 108 0.56 -15.95 -16.45
CA ASN A 108 1.12 -17.31 -16.38
C ASN A 108 0.52 -18.20 -17.49
N ASN A 109 1.28 -19.20 -17.98
CA ASN A 109 0.81 -20.14 -18.98
C ASN A 109 0.00 -21.30 -18.39
N ALA A 110 0.21 -21.63 -17.09
CA ALA A 110 -0.43 -22.75 -16.42
C ALA A 110 -1.21 -22.29 -15.17
N LEU A 111 -2.07 -23.16 -14.67
CA LEU A 111 -2.68 -23.04 -13.34
C LEU A 111 -1.58 -23.16 -12.29
N ASP A 112 -1.83 -22.59 -11.11
CA ASP A 112 -0.95 -22.78 -9.96
C ASP A 112 -1.09 -24.24 -9.48
N ASP A 113 0.04 -24.86 -9.11
CA ASP A 113 0.08 -26.27 -8.68
C ASP A 113 -0.58 -26.47 -7.31
N GLU A 114 -0.59 -25.42 -6.48
CA GLU A 114 -1.11 -25.47 -5.12
C GLU A 114 -2.61 -25.16 -5.08
N VAL A 115 -3.33 -25.99 -4.31
CA VAL A 115 -4.75 -25.76 -4.00
C VAL A 115 -4.86 -24.90 -2.74
N ILE A 116 -5.58 -23.78 -2.85
CA ILE A 116 -5.67 -22.77 -1.81
C ILE A 116 -6.88 -23.02 -0.92
N ASN A 117 -6.64 -23.11 0.38
CA ASN A 117 -7.68 -23.21 1.39
C ASN A 117 -8.23 -21.84 1.79
N LYS A 118 -9.45 -21.82 2.32
CA LYS A 118 -10.12 -20.59 2.81
C LYS A 118 -9.29 -19.82 3.82
N SER A 119 -8.56 -20.52 4.71
CA SER A 119 -7.72 -19.92 5.75
C SER A 119 -6.47 -19.20 5.22
N GLN A 120 -6.08 -19.50 4.00
CA GLN A 120 -4.92 -18.86 3.34
C GLN A 120 -5.29 -17.55 2.64
N ILE A 121 -6.59 -17.30 2.42
CA ILE A 121 -7.07 -16.10 1.74
C ILE A 121 -6.92 -14.89 2.66
N GLU A 122 -6.17 -13.90 2.19
CA GLU A 122 -5.96 -12.61 2.87
C GLU A 122 -7.03 -11.57 2.49
N GLY A 123 -7.64 -11.70 1.32
CA GLY A 123 -8.73 -10.84 0.86
C GLY A 123 -8.91 -10.83 -0.66
N ILE A 124 -9.96 -10.14 -1.10
CA ILE A 124 -10.25 -9.89 -2.51
C ILE A 124 -9.62 -8.57 -2.97
N TYR A 125 -9.11 -8.53 -4.19
CA TYR A 125 -8.63 -7.32 -4.83
C TYR A 125 -9.75 -6.29 -4.99
N VAL A 126 -9.48 -5.05 -4.61
CA VAL A 126 -10.43 -3.93 -4.75
C VAL A 126 -9.95 -2.94 -5.79
N THR A 127 -8.69 -2.50 -5.67
CA THR A 127 -8.09 -1.51 -6.57
C THR A 127 -6.57 -1.55 -6.51
N LYS A 128 -5.92 -0.82 -7.42
CA LYS A 128 -4.46 -0.61 -7.39
C LYS A 128 -4.12 0.87 -7.50
N ILE A 129 -2.98 1.25 -6.93
CA ILE A 129 -2.37 2.55 -7.12
C ILE A 129 -1.11 2.32 -7.95
N LYS A 130 -1.19 2.72 -9.22
CA LYS A 130 -0.14 2.45 -10.21
C LYS A 130 1.18 3.11 -9.81
N GLY A 131 2.25 2.32 -9.81
CA GLY A 131 3.63 2.78 -9.60
C GLY A 131 3.97 3.28 -8.20
N LEU A 132 3.00 3.35 -7.26
CA LEU A 132 3.25 3.81 -5.89
C LEU A 132 4.24 2.91 -5.16
N GLY A 133 4.25 1.61 -5.45
CA GLY A 133 5.18 0.66 -4.87
C GLY A 133 6.63 0.98 -5.20
N HIS A 134 6.94 1.40 -6.44
CA HIS A 134 8.28 1.85 -6.80
C HIS A 134 8.76 3.03 -5.94
N LEU A 135 7.88 4.02 -5.73
CA LEU A 135 8.19 5.14 -4.84
C LEU A 135 8.44 4.68 -3.41
N LEU A 136 7.57 3.82 -2.88
CA LEU A 136 7.71 3.31 -1.51
C LEU A 136 8.98 2.48 -1.32
N LEU A 137 9.35 1.66 -2.30
CA LEU A 137 10.60 0.90 -2.29
C LEU A 137 11.81 1.83 -2.37
N PHE A 138 11.80 2.81 -3.29
CA PHE A 138 12.86 3.81 -3.39
C PHE A 138 13.06 4.57 -2.07
N LEU A 139 11.99 4.98 -1.39
CA LEU A 139 12.08 5.70 -0.11
C LEU A 139 12.66 4.85 1.04
N LYS A 140 12.65 3.51 0.92
CA LYS A 140 13.31 2.61 1.86
C LYS A 140 14.81 2.48 1.62
N GLU A 141 15.28 2.81 0.42
CA GLU A 141 16.70 2.76 0.09
C GLU A 141 17.45 3.96 0.71
N PRO A 142 18.77 3.81 1.04
CA PRO A 142 19.56 4.89 1.60
C PRO A 142 19.56 6.17 0.73
N LEU A 143 19.55 5.99 -0.59
CA LEU A 143 19.50 7.12 -1.55
C LEU A 143 18.15 7.85 -1.46
N GLY A 144 17.04 7.13 -1.38
CA GLY A 144 15.70 7.72 -1.23
C GLY A 144 15.58 8.51 0.07
N LEU A 145 16.08 7.95 1.17
CA LEU A 145 16.13 8.65 2.45
C LEU A 145 16.98 9.92 2.38
N ALA A 146 18.16 9.87 1.75
CA ALA A 146 19.03 11.03 1.56
C ALA A 146 18.34 12.14 0.76
N VAL A 147 17.62 11.80 -0.31
CA VAL A 147 16.86 12.75 -1.13
C VAL A 147 15.76 13.44 -0.29
N VAL A 148 15.03 12.69 0.53
CA VAL A 148 14.01 13.26 1.42
C VAL A 148 14.63 14.22 2.44
N LEU A 149 15.72 13.82 3.11
CA LEU A 149 16.41 14.65 4.09
C LEU A 149 16.98 15.94 3.45
N MET A 150 17.55 15.83 2.26
CA MET A 150 18.03 16.99 1.51
C MET A 150 16.88 17.93 1.14
N GLY A 151 15.75 17.41 0.71
CA GLY A 151 14.54 18.19 0.43
C GLY A 151 14.02 18.95 1.65
N ILE A 152 13.95 18.31 2.80
CA ILE A 152 13.57 18.95 4.07
C ILE A 152 14.53 20.05 4.45
N LEU A 153 15.85 19.81 4.34
CA LEU A 153 16.90 20.81 4.62
C LEU A 153 16.75 22.03 3.70
N LEU A 154 16.54 21.80 2.40
CA LEU A 154 16.41 22.85 1.40
C LEU A 154 15.18 23.73 1.64
N VAL A 155 14.04 23.11 2.00
CA VAL A 155 12.81 23.83 2.42
C VAL A 155 13.06 24.62 3.71
N GLY A 156 13.76 24.06 4.68
CA GLY A 156 14.11 24.75 5.92
C GLY A 156 14.98 25.98 5.67
N VAL A 157 16.06 25.83 4.88
CA VAL A 157 16.97 26.93 4.54
C VAL A 157 16.26 28.04 3.75
N THR A 158 15.50 27.68 2.72
CA THR A 158 14.75 28.67 1.92
C THR A 158 13.72 29.41 2.75
N SER A 159 13.00 28.72 3.63
CA SER A 159 12.03 29.33 4.56
C SER A 159 12.74 30.30 5.52
N TYR A 160 13.88 29.91 6.08
CA TYR A 160 14.70 30.77 6.94
C TYR A 160 15.15 32.06 6.23
N LEU A 161 15.70 31.92 5.01
CA LEU A 161 16.17 33.06 4.20
C LEU A 161 15.03 34.04 3.83
N ILE A 162 13.84 33.52 3.52
CA ILE A 162 12.66 34.35 3.23
C ILE A 162 12.23 35.14 4.48
N ILE A 163 12.22 34.49 5.64
CA ILE A 163 11.84 35.14 6.92
C ILE A 163 12.86 36.21 7.29
N ASP A 164 14.17 35.92 7.19
CA ASP A 164 15.24 36.87 7.51
C ASP A 164 15.19 38.11 6.60
N LYS A 165 15.01 37.89 5.27
CA LYS A 165 14.84 38.99 4.31
C LYS A 165 13.60 39.85 4.60
N SER A 166 12.53 39.24 5.09
CA SER A 166 11.31 39.98 5.48
C SER A 166 11.51 40.83 6.73
N ARG A 167 12.29 40.32 7.69
CA ARG A 167 12.62 41.06 8.93
C ARG A 167 13.50 42.27 8.64
N ARG A 168 14.49 42.17 7.76
CA ARG A 168 15.41 43.28 7.40
C ARG A 168 14.73 44.40 6.62
N LYS A 169 13.52 44.19 6.04
CA LYS A 169 12.77 45.22 5.32
C LYS A 169 11.84 46.03 6.21
N VAL A 170 11.69 45.69 7.51
CA VAL A 170 10.80 46.32 8.46
C VAL A 170 11.56 47.21 9.45
N VAL A 171 12.89 47.20 9.38
CA VAL A 171 13.82 48.11 10.04
C VAL A 171 14.34 49.15 9.05
#